data_a0fcde98287f4ee79d0ea71b31543b65
#
_entry.id   a0fcde98287f4ee79d0ea71b31543b65
#
_cell.length_a   1.000
_cell.length_b   1.000
_cell.length_c   1.000
_cell.angle_alpha   90.00
_cell.angle_beta   90.00
_cell.angle_gamma   90.00
#
_symmetry.space_group_name_H-M   'P 1'
#
loop_
_entity.id
_entity.type
_entity.pdbx_description
1 polymer ?
#
loop_
_entity_poly.entity_id
_entity_poly.type
_entity_poly.pdbx_seq_one_letter_code
_entity_poly.pdbx_strand_id
1 'polypeptide(L)'
;PIRPIQMVYTDLPKNDFSQVFQNVHGQTDVETYINEIDNLFVFSSATSFHKPIFPAGTLNLGFSATASHYISEKPGTISDHIHMVGATGDERDAYEEQGRLDWEGMLLNRANDLAQNGRLALFNFGIDENGHYLGSTGGKNMFDTFNRLWRALVNEGIITNEEYINTNFPQSYRTVEQFTAPFKDSENPVYKAGLRVEQVETRVVERAFAADFKTHK
;
A
#
# COMPACT_ATOMS: atom_id res chain seq x y z
N PRO A 1 -6.51 -13.54 34.39
CA PRO A 1 -6.06 -14.31 33.24
C PRO A 1 -5.71 -13.37 32.09
N ILE A 2 -4.54 -13.59 31.46
CA ILE A 2 -4.11 -12.85 30.27
C ILE A 2 -5.07 -13.23 29.13
N ARG A 3 -5.67 -12.24 28.47
CA ARG A 3 -6.56 -12.48 27.33
C ARG A 3 -5.76 -13.06 26.16
N PRO A 4 -6.29 -14.03 25.41
CA PRO A 4 -5.64 -14.53 24.22
C PRO A 4 -5.51 -13.44 23.16
N ILE A 5 -4.36 -13.40 22.49
CA ILE A 5 -4.11 -12.55 21.34
C ILE A 5 -4.13 -13.41 20.10
N GLN A 6 -4.90 -13.03 19.11
CA GLN A 6 -4.92 -13.66 17.79
C GLN A 6 -4.26 -12.71 16.79
N MET A 7 -3.11 -13.12 16.27
CA MET A 7 -2.41 -12.42 15.21
C MET A 7 -2.74 -13.09 13.87
N VAL A 8 -3.20 -12.32 12.91
CA VAL A 8 -3.55 -12.86 11.59
C VAL A 8 -2.74 -12.13 10.52
N TYR A 9 -1.88 -12.87 9.84
CA TYR A 9 -1.17 -12.37 8.64
C TYR A 9 -2.08 -12.49 7.42
N THR A 10 -2.18 -11.41 6.65
CA THR A 10 -3.06 -11.38 5.49
C THR A 10 -2.28 -11.05 4.23
N ASP A 11 -2.51 -11.81 3.17
CA ASP A 11 -1.94 -11.57 1.85
C ASP A 11 -2.78 -12.27 0.77
N LEU A 12 -2.39 -12.12 -0.49
CA LEU A 12 -3.02 -12.84 -1.59
C LEU A 12 -2.76 -14.36 -1.49
N PRO A 13 -3.65 -15.20 -2.06
CA PRO A 13 -3.49 -16.67 -2.02
C PRO A 13 -2.19 -17.20 -2.65
N LYS A 14 -1.52 -16.38 -3.48
CA LYS A 14 -0.23 -16.74 -4.12
C LYS A 14 0.99 -16.53 -3.24
N ASN A 15 0.84 -15.87 -2.07
CA ASN A 15 1.95 -15.65 -1.16
C ASN A 15 2.48 -16.98 -0.60
N ASP A 16 3.78 -17.02 -0.33
CA ASP A 16 4.39 -18.14 0.39
C ASP A 16 4.17 -18.00 1.91
N PHE A 17 3.03 -18.49 2.36
CA PHE A 17 2.70 -18.49 3.78
C PHE A 17 3.62 -19.41 4.61
N SER A 18 4.26 -20.41 4.00
CA SER A 18 5.25 -21.25 4.69
C SER A 18 6.42 -20.40 5.16
N GLN A 19 6.92 -19.49 4.30
CA GLN A 19 8.00 -18.58 4.67
C GLN A 19 7.58 -17.60 5.79
N VAL A 20 6.33 -17.12 5.77
CA VAL A 20 5.80 -16.25 6.84
C VAL A 20 5.84 -17.00 8.17
N PHE A 21 5.33 -18.23 8.23
CA PHE A 21 5.32 -19.02 9.47
C PHE A 21 6.73 -19.41 9.93
N GLN A 22 7.65 -19.73 9.02
CA GLN A 22 9.05 -19.98 9.38
C GLN A 22 9.70 -18.76 10.04
N ASN A 23 9.50 -17.56 9.48
CA ASN A 23 10.01 -16.32 10.07
C ASN A 23 9.40 -16.08 11.46
N VAL A 24 8.07 -16.17 11.59
CA VAL A 24 7.37 -15.94 12.85
C VAL A 24 7.81 -16.92 13.94
N HIS A 25 8.02 -18.19 13.61
CA HIS A 25 8.44 -19.22 14.56
C HIS A 25 9.95 -19.33 14.76
N GLY A 26 10.73 -18.36 14.27
CA GLY A 26 12.17 -18.29 14.48
C GLY A 26 12.96 -19.43 13.81
N GLN A 27 12.45 -19.92 12.66
CA GLN A 27 13.14 -20.94 11.86
C GLN A 27 14.04 -20.34 10.76
N THR A 28 14.27 -19.02 10.83
CA THR A 28 15.15 -18.26 9.94
C THR A 28 16.03 -17.33 10.78
N ASP A 29 16.94 -16.59 10.13
CA ASP A 29 17.79 -15.59 10.80
C ASP A 29 17.04 -14.29 11.15
N VAL A 30 15.74 -14.21 10.89
CA VAL A 30 14.90 -13.05 11.22
C VAL A 30 14.50 -13.12 12.69
N GLU A 31 14.76 -12.02 13.43
CA GLU A 31 14.31 -11.88 14.81
C GLU A 31 12.78 -11.97 14.91
N THR A 32 12.28 -12.67 15.91
CA THR A 32 10.84 -12.92 16.08
C THR A 32 10.37 -12.52 17.47
N TYR A 33 9.13 -12.06 17.54
CA TYR A 33 8.46 -11.64 18.78
C TYR A 33 7.66 -12.77 19.46
N ILE A 34 7.56 -13.95 18.85
CA ILE A 34 6.59 -14.99 19.27
C ILE A 34 6.85 -15.47 20.72
N ASN A 35 8.09 -15.44 21.13
CA ASN A 35 8.50 -15.87 22.48
C ASN A 35 8.38 -14.77 23.55
N GLU A 36 8.06 -13.54 23.13
CA GLU A 36 7.94 -12.39 24.03
C GLU A 36 6.49 -12.09 24.44
N ILE A 37 5.53 -12.73 23.77
CA ILE A 37 4.10 -12.46 23.95
C ILE A 37 3.41 -13.72 24.45
N ASP A 38 2.96 -13.69 25.70
CA ASP A 38 2.19 -14.79 26.29
C ASP A 38 0.80 -14.91 25.65
N ASN A 39 0.33 -16.15 25.53
CA ASN A 39 -1.01 -16.48 25.05
C ASN A 39 -1.32 -15.95 23.64
N LEU A 40 -0.32 -15.99 22.76
CA LEU A 40 -0.38 -15.58 21.36
C LEU A 40 -0.69 -16.78 20.45
N PHE A 41 -1.65 -16.61 19.57
CA PHE A 41 -2.03 -17.56 18.52
C PHE A 41 -1.84 -16.91 17.15
N VAL A 42 -1.14 -17.56 16.24
CA VAL A 42 -0.81 -17.02 14.93
C VAL A 42 -1.56 -17.78 13.83
N PHE A 43 -2.22 -17.02 12.96
CA PHE A 43 -3.01 -17.51 11.83
C PHE A 43 -2.62 -16.79 10.55
N SER A 44 -3.18 -17.22 9.42
CA SER A 44 -3.14 -16.49 8.16
C SER A 44 -4.50 -16.47 7.48
N SER A 45 -4.74 -15.43 6.68
CA SER A 45 -5.88 -15.31 5.78
C SER A 45 -5.38 -15.00 4.37
N ALA A 46 -5.60 -15.92 3.45
CA ALA A 46 -5.23 -15.80 2.04
C ALA A 46 -6.31 -15.02 1.27
N THR A 47 -6.51 -13.75 1.60
CA THR A 47 -7.59 -12.92 1.07
C THR A 47 -7.08 -11.52 0.73
N SER A 48 -7.43 -11.02 -0.46
CA SER A 48 -7.12 -9.65 -0.87
C SER A 48 -7.69 -8.62 0.12
N PHE A 49 -6.93 -7.60 0.44
CA PHE A 49 -7.39 -6.50 1.30
C PHE A 49 -8.52 -5.65 0.68
N HIS A 50 -8.78 -5.80 -0.62
CA HIS A 50 -9.97 -5.24 -1.28
C HIS A 50 -11.28 -5.97 -0.94
N LYS A 51 -11.23 -7.02 -0.11
CA LYS A 51 -12.38 -7.82 0.32
C LYS A 51 -12.48 -7.83 1.85
N PRO A 52 -13.62 -8.21 2.44
CA PRO A 52 -13.68 -8.54 3.86
C PRO A 52 -12.67 -9.66 4.19
N ILE A 53 -11.90 -9.47 5.24
CA ILE A 53 -10.84 -10.42 5.66
C ILE A 53 -11.26 -11.17 6.91
N PHE A 54 -12.02 -10.52 7.77
CA PHE A 54 -12.44 -11.04 9.08
C PHE A 54 -13.96 -11.14 9.18
N PRO A 55 -14.49 -11.98 10.06
CA PRO A 55 -15.89 -11.89 10.44
C PRO A 55 -16.24 -10.49 10.95
N ALA A 56 -17.45 -10.03 10.65
CA ALA A 56 -17.88 -8.68 11.02
C ALA A 56 -17.70 -8.41 12.53
N GLY A 57 -17.14 -7.26 12.86
CA GLY A 57 -17.00 -6.80 14.23
C GLY A 57 -15.97 -7.55 15.09
N THR A 58 -14.99 -8.24 14.49
CA THR A 58 -14.01 -9.04 15.25
C THR A 58 -12.60 -8.46 15.29
N LEU A 59 -12.25 -7.55 14.38
CA LEU A 59 -10.91 -6.96 14.29
C LEU A 59 -10.75 -5.84 15.33
N ASN A 60 -9.87 -6.00 16.29
CA ASN A 60 -9.60 -4.97 17.30
C ASN A 60 -8.54 -3.97 16.83
N LEU A 61 -7.49 -4.45 16.17
CA LEU A 61 -6.41 -3.64 15.60
C LEU A 61 -6.01 -4.18 14.24
N GLY A 62 -6.13 -3.36 13.21
CA GLY A 62 -5.58 -3.62 11.89
C GLY A 62 -4.31 -2.81 11.68
N PHE A 63 -3.25 -3.47 11.19
CA PHE A 63 -2.01 -2.82 10.79
C PHE A 63 -1.75 -3.13 9.31
N SER A 64 -1.42 -2.11 8.53
CA SER A 64 -0.99 -2.29 7.14
C SER A 64 0.12 -1.31 6.80
N ALA A 65 1.16 -1.81 6.16
CA ALA A 65 2.26 -0.99 5.67
C ALA A 65 2.47 -1.22 4.17
N THR A 66 2.55 -0.11 3.42
CA THR A 66 2.92 -0.07 2.00
C THR A 66 2.11 -1.01 1.07
N ALA A 67 0.81 -1.14 1.31
CA ALA A 67 -0.06 -2.01 0.52
C ALA A 67 -1.12 -1.26 -0.29
N SER A 68 -1.74 -0.21 0.26
CA SER A 68 -2.95 0.42 -0.33
C SER A 68 -2.73 1.20 -1.63
N HIS A 69 -1.48 1.33 -2.08
CA HIS A 69 -1.18 1.92 -3.39
C HIS A 69 -1.40 0.94 -4.55
N TYR A 70 -1.47 -0.38 -4.29
CA TYR A 70 -1.87 -1.36 -5.29
C TYR A 70 -3.37 -1.24 -5.56
N ILE A 71 -3.74 -1.05 -6.83
CA ILE A 71 -5.14 -0.97 -7.27
C ILE A 71 -5.67 -2.35 -7.64
N SER A 72 -6.98 -2.54 -7.51
CA SER A 72 -7.65 -3.82 -7.72
C SER A 72 -7.64 -4.26 -9.18
N GLU A 73 -7.72 -3.29 -10.09
CA GLU A 73 -7.66 -3.50 -11.52
C GLU A 73 -6.98 -2.32 -12.22
N LYS A 74 -6.39 -2.58 -13.38
CA LYS A 74 -5.75 -1.57 -14.21
C LYS A 74 -6.82 -0.83 -15.01
N PRO A 75 -7.03 0.49 -14.82
CA PRO A 75 -8.13 1.21 -15.44
C PRO A 75 -7.89 1.49 -16.95
N GLY A 76 -6.65 1.36 -17.39
CA GLY A 76 -6.24 1.61 -18.77
C GLY A 76 -4.72 1.56 -18.93
N THR A 77 -4.25 1.93 -20.11
CA THR A 77 -2.82 2.08 -20.41
C THR A 77 -2.37 3.51 -20.13
N ILE A 78 -1.08 3.66 -19.86
CA ILE A 78 -0.39 4.97 -19.82
C ILE A 78 0.56 4.99 -21.02
N SER A 79 0.36 5.95 -21.92
CA SER A 79 1.01 5.97 -23.23
C SER A 79 2.49 6.32 -23.17
N ASP A 80 2.87 7.24 -22.31
CA ASP A 80 4.23 7.81 -22.26
C ASP A 80 4.97 7.58 -20.95
N HIS A 81 4.39 6.86 -20.01
CA HIS A 81 5.03 6.56 -18.74
C HIS A 81 4.63 5.19 -18.18
N ILE A 82 5.50 4.57 -17.39
CA ILE A 82 5.25 3.25 -16.78
C ILE A 82 4.47 3.33 -15.47
N HIS A 83 4.25 4.53 -14.93
CA HIS A 83 3.58 4.74 -13.63
C HIS A 83 2.67 5.97 -13.68
N MET A 84 1.57 5.96 -12.93
CA MET A 84 0.57 7.02 -12.91
C MET A 84 1.11 8.40 -12.50
N VAL A 85 2.23 8.47 -11.79
CA VAL A 85 2.85 9.74 -11.40
C VAL A 85 3.37 10.55 -12.59
N GLY A 86 3.66 9.91 -13.72
CA GLY A 86 4.03 10.54 -14.98
C GLY A 86 2.90 10.59 -16.00
N ALA A 87 1.73 10.05 -15.68
CA ALA A 87 0.54 10.16 -16.54
C ALA A 87 -0.07 11.57 -16.47
N THR A 88 -0.77 11.97 -17.51
CA THR A 88 -1.45 13.26 -17.61
C THR A 88 -2.87 13.10 -18.20
N GLY A 89 -3.73 14.11 -17.99
CA GLY A 89 -5.10 14.11 -18.53
C GLY A 89 -5.90 12.87 -18.13
N ASP A 90 -6.71 12.38 -19.06
CA ASP A 90 -7.64 11.27 -18.82
C ASP A 90 -6.97 9.97 -18.32
N GLU A 91 -5.72 9.71 -18.73
CA GLU A 91 -4.96 8.55 -18.24
C GLU A 91 -4.68 8.67 -16.75
N ARG A 92 -4.27 9.83 -16.28
CA ARG A 92 -4.04 10.12 -14.88
C ARG A 92 -5.34 10.07 -14.09
N ASP A 93 -6.38 10.72 -14.59
CA ASP A 93 -7.69 10.79 -13.94
C ASP A 93 -8.29 9.39 -13.74
N ALA A 94 -8.13 8.49 -14.71
CA ALA A 94 -8.57 7.10 -14.60
C ALA A 94 -7.87 6.34 -13.45
N TYR A 95 -6.54 6.51 -13.30
CA TYR A 95 -5.79 5.90 -12.20
C TYR A 95 -6.11 6.52 -10.83
N GLU A 96 -6.34 7.82 -10.77
CA GLU A 96 -6.76 8.51 -9.54
C GLU A 96 -8.17 8.07 -9.12
N GLU A 97 -9.10 7.96 -10.06
CA GLU A 97 -10.46 7.49 -9.78
C GLU A 97 -10.47 6.01 -9.33
N GLN A 98 -9.75 5.12 -10.02
CA GLN A 98 -9.62 3.74 -9.57
C GLN A 98 -9.01 3.67 -8.17
N GLY A 99 -7.98 4.48 -7.92
CA GLY A 99 -7.36 4.58 -6.61
C GLY A 99 -8.31 5.08 -5.52
N ARG A 100 -9.20 6.04 -5.85
CA ARG A 100 -10.23 6.53 -4.93
C ARG A 100 -11.25 5.44 -4.59
N LEU A 101 -11.76 4.74 -5.60
CA LEU A 101 -12.74 3.64 -5.43
C LEU A 101 -12.16 2.51 -4.57
N ASP A 102 -10.92 2.12 -4.84
CA ASP A 102 -10.23 1.07 -4.11
C ASP A 102 -9.97 1.45 -2.64
N TRP A 103 -9.59 2.72 -2.40
CA TRP A 103 -9.39 3.24 -1.05
C TRP A 103 -10.68 3.23 -0.24
N GLU A 104 -11.76 3.77 -0.79
CA GLU A 104 -13.06 3.76 -0.13
C GLU A 104 -13.60 2.34 0.08
N GLY A 105 -13.49 1.47 -0.93
CA GLY A 105 -13.89 0.07 -0.83
C GLY A 105 -13.11 -0.70 0.24
N MET A 106 -11.79 -0.52 0.31
CA MET A 106 -10.96 -1.11 1.36
C MET A 106 -11.39 -0.61 2.76
N LEU A 107 -11.60 0.70 2.92
CA LEU A 107 -12.03 1.28 4.19
C LEU A 107 -13.40 0.74 4.63
N LEU A 108 -14.34 0.60 3.71
CA LEU A 108 -15.67 0.03 4.01
C LEU A 108 -15.57 -1.43 4.45
N ASN A 109 -14.75 -2.23 3.78
CA ASN A 109 -14.50 -3.61 4.19
C ASN A 109 -13.85 -3.66 5.59
N ARG A 110 -12.91 -2.78 5.88
CA ARG A 110 -12.29 -2.69 7.22
C ARG A 110 -13.27 -2.18 8.26
N ALA A 111 -14.19 -1.26 7.92
CA ALA A 111 -15.26 -0.83 8.82
C ALA A 111 -16.18 -1.99 9.24
N ASN A 112 -16.49 -2.88 8.29
CA ASN A 112 -17.24 -4.10 8.59
C ASN A 112 -16.46 -5.07 9.49
N ASP A 113 -15.17 -5.24 9.25
CA ASP A 113 -14.32 -6.15 10.01
C ASP A 113 -14.04 -5.67 11.44
N LEU A 114 -13.99 -4.35 11.65
CA LEU A 114 -13.63 -3.74 12.94
C LEU A 114 -14.67 -4.00 14.02
N ALA A 115 -14.19 -4.42 15.18
CA ALA A 115 -14.96 -4.39 16.41
C ALA A 115 -15.28 -2.94 16.83
N GLN A 116 -16.24 -2.78 17.71
CA GLN A 116 -16.53 -1.46 18.30
C GLN A 116 -15.27 -0.90 18.98
N ASN A 117 -14.91 0.34 18.64
CA ASN A 117 -13.65 1.01 19.04
C ASN A 117 -12.37 0.33 18.50
N GLY A 118 -12.49 -0.54 17.50
CA GLY A 118 -11.34 -1.08 16.78
C GLY A 118 -10.59 0.02 16.02
N ARG A 119 -9.30 -0.17 15.80
CA ARG A 119 -8.40 0.83 15.19
C ARG A 119 -7.67 0.28 13.98
N LEU A 120 -7.35 1.17 13.06
CA LEU A 120 -6.48 0.89 11.91
C LEU A 120 -5.24 1.78 11.99
N ALA A 121 -4.07 1.18 11.87
CA ALA A 121 -2.80 1.88 11.67
C ALA A 121 -2.33 1.59 10.24
N LEU A 122 -2.43 2.60 9.36
CA LEU A 122 -2.19 2.46 7.93
C LEU A 122 -0.99 3.31 7.51
N PHE A 123 0.07 2.67 7.08
CA PHE A 123 1.26 3.33 6.54
C PHE A 123 1.26 3.18 5.02
N ASN A 124 1.20 4.27 4.30
CA ASN A 124 1.01 4.26 2.86
C ASN A 124 2.11 5.04 2.14
N PHE A 125 2.52 4.59 0.96
CA PHE A 125 3.18 5.48 0.04
C PHE A 125 2.17 6.54 -0.42
N GLY A 126 2.58 7.80 -0.34
CA GLY A 126 1.75 8.93 -0.72
C GLY A 126 2.53 10.00 -1.44
N ILE A 127 1.83 11.05 -1.81
CA ILE A 127 2.38 12.27 -2.36
C ILE A 127 2.33 13.32 -1.24
N ASP A 128 3.48 13.88 -0.88
CA ASP A 128 3.56 14.91 0.15
C ASP A 128 3.09 16.30 -0.37
N GLU A 129 3.07 17.29 0.51
CA GLU A 129 2.67 18.67 0.22
C GLU A 129 3.57 19.39 -0.80
N ASN A 130 4.75 18.83 -1.09
CA ASN A 130 5.70 19.36 -2.07
C ASN A 130 5.63 18.58 -3.41
N GLY A 131 4.72 17.61 -3.52
CA GLY A 131 4.60 16.74 -4.68
C GLY A 131 5.62 15.61 -4.74
N HIS A 132 6.34 15.35 -3.65
CA HIS A 132 7.29 14.24 -3.58
C HIS A 132 6.57 12.93 -3.25
N TYR A 133 7.05 11.85 -3.82
CA TYR A 133 6.56 10.48 -3.62
C TYR A 133 7.72 9.48 -3.59
N LEU A 134 7.43 8.20 -3.42
CA LEU A 134 8.43 7.15 -3.36
C LEU A 134 9.44 7.26 -4.51
N GLY A 135 10.72 7.25 -4.17
CA GLY A 135 11.82 7.31 -5.13
C GLY A 135 12.22 8.72 -5.57
N SER A 136 11.64 9.78 -5.00
CA SER A 136 12.10 11.15 -5.21
C SER A 136 13.32 11.42 -4.34
N THR A 137 14.50 11.53 -4.93
CA THR A 137 15.76 11.72 -4.19
C THR A 137 16.71 12.65 -4.96
N GLY A 138 17.09 13.77 -4.35
CA GLY A 138 18.09 14.67 -4.90
C GLY A 138 17.75 15.21 -6.30
N GLY A 139 16.47 15.51 -6.55
CA GLY A 139 16.00 15.99 -7.85
C GLY A 139 15.87 14.91 -8.93
N LYS A 140 16.08 13.65 -8.57
CA LYS A 140 15.86 12.50 -9.47
C LYS A 140 14.65 11.72 -9.01
N ASN A 141 13.87 11.23 -9.96
CA ASN A 141 12.73 10.38 -9.73
C ASN A 141 13.01 8.95 -10.20
N MET A 142 12.69 7.99 -9.36
CA MET A 142 12.88 6.57 -9.66
C MET A 142 12.06 6.13 -10.86
N PHE A 143 10.77 6.51 -10.90
CA PHE A 143 9.87 6.09 -11.97
C PHE A 143 10.21 6.76 -13.31
N ASP A 144 10.62 8.03 -13.31
CA ASP A 144 11.13 8.68 -14.53
C ASP A 144 12.40 7.99 -15.04
N THR A 145 13.27 7.54 -14.13
CA THR A 145 14.46 6.78 -14.48
C THR A 145 14.10 5.43 -15.10
N PHE A 146 13.17 4.70 -14.49
CA PHE A 146 12.68 3.42 -15.04
C PHE A 146 12.00 3.63 -16.40
N ASN A 147 11.17 4.66 -16.52
CA ASN A 147 10.51 5.00 -17.77
C ASN A 147 11.53 5.27 -18.89
N ARG A 148 12.53 6.09 -18.61
CA ARG A 148 13.60 6.40 -19.56
C ARG A 148 14.35 5.15 -20.00
N LEU A 149 14.69 4.27 -19.08
CA LEU A 149 15.39 3.02 -19.39
C LEU A 149 14.49 2.07 -20.21
N TRP A 150 13.22 1.97 -19.83
CA TRP A 150 12.27 1.11 -20.53
C TRP A 150 11.98 1.62 -21.95
N ARG A 151 11.86 2.95 -22.12
CA ARG A 151 11.76 3.59 -23.45
C ARG A 151 13.03 3.37 -24.31
N ALA A 152 14.20 3.33 -23.71
CA ALA A 152 15.43 3.06 -24.44
C ALA A 152 15.40 1.66 -25.10
N LEU A 153 14.83 0.65 -24.43
CA LEU A 153 14.71 -0.70 -24.99
C LEU A 153 13.81 -0.72 -26.25
N VAL A 154 12.78 0.12 -26.32
CA VAL A 154 11.98 0.31 -27.54
C VAL A 154 12.84 0.87 -28.67
N ASN A 155 13.61 1.91 -28.38
CA ASN A 155 14.47 2.58 -29.37
C ASN A 155 15.58 1.65 -29.89
N GLU A 156 16.03 0.71 -29.08
CA GLU A 156 17.01 -0.32 -29.42
C GLU A 156 16.38 -1.54 -30.13
N GLY A 157 15.03 -1.59 -30.26
CA GLY A 157 14.30 -2.69 -30.87
C GLY A 157 14.31 -3.99 -30.03
N ILE A 158 14.61 -3.90 -28.75
CA ILE A 158 14.61 -5.04 -27.81
C ILE A 158 13.18 -5.40 -27.40
N ILE A 159 12.33 -4.40 -27.20
CA ILE A 159 10.89 -4.54 -26.95
C ILE A 159 10.09 -3.70 -27.95
N THR A 160 8.87 -4.08 -28.19
CA THR A 160 7.92 -3.33 -29.04
C THR A 160 7.31 -2.15 -28.28
N ASN A 161 6.77 -1.18 -29.02
CA ASN A 161 6.00 -0.10 -28.40
C ASN A 161 4.72 -0.60 -27.72
N GLU A 162 4.13 -1.68 -28.22
CA GLU A 162 2.97 -2.32 -27.59
C GLU A 162 3.33 -2.92 -26.22
N GLU A 163 4.45 -3.62 -26.11
CA GLU A 163 4.96 -4.12 -24.84
C GLU A 163 5.25 -2.98 -23.86
N TYR A 164 5.82 -1.87 -24.33
CA TYR A 164 6.05 -0.68 -23.51
C TYR A 164 4.75 -0.12 -22.95
N ILE A 165 3.73 0.13 -23.77
CA ILE A 165 2.44 0.70 -23.38
C ILE A 165 1.69 -0.24 -22.41
N ASN A 166 1.82 -1.55 -22.59
CA ASN A 166 1.18 -2.55 -21.74
C ASN A 166 1.89 -2.77 -20.41
N THR A 167 3.13 -2.27 -20.24
CA THR A 167 3.91 -2.39 -19.01
C THR A 167 3.69 -1.15 -18.14
N ASN A 168 2.60 -1.13 -17.38
CA ASN A 168 2.35 -0.09 -16.38
C ASN A 168 2.22 -0.71 -15.00
N PHE A 169 2.73 -0.02 -13.97
CA PHE A 169 2.53 -0.42 -12.59
C PHE A 169 1.06 -0.21 -12.18
N PRO A 170 0.38 -1.25 -11.67
CA PRO A 170 -1.00 -1.14 -11.20
C PRO A 170 -1.04 -0.49 -9.81
N GLN A 171 -0.66 0.76 -9.75
CA GLN A 171 -0.51 1.53 -8.51
C GLN A 171 -1.14 2.91 -8.67
N SER A 172 -1.71 3.43 -7.58
CA SER A 172 -2.20 4.79 -7.47
C SER A 172 -1.67 5.42 -6.19
N TYR A 173 -0.91 6.52 -6.32
CA TYR A 173 -0.44 7.30 -5.19
C TYR A 173 -1.39 8.45 -4.93
N ARG A 174 -1.67 8.69 -3.65
CA ARG A 174 -2.64 9.68 -3.17
C ARG A 174 -1.95 10.74 -2.34
N THR A 175 -2.46 11.94 -2.41
CA THR A 175 -2.10 13.02 -1.48
C THR A 175 -2.76 12.79 -0.11
N VAL A 176 -2.30 13.52 0.91
CA VAL A 176 -2.95 13.52 2.24
C VAL A 176 -4.42 13.92 2.14
N GLU A 177 -4.74 14.87 1.26
CA GLU A 177 -6.11 15.29 1.03
C GLU A 177 -6.97 14.16 0.47
N GLN A 178 -6.49 13.45 -0.56
CA GLN A 178 -7.19 12.30 -1.14
C GLN A 178 -7.35 11.15 -0.14
N PHE A 179 -6.34 10.88 0.71
CA PHE A 179 -6.46 9.88 1.78
C PHE A 179 -7.53 10.25 2.81
N THR A 180 -7.66 11.55 3.14
CA THR A 180 -8.54 12.02 4.23
C THR A 180 -9.93 12.43 3.75
N ALA A 181 -10.14 12.62 2.46
CA ALA A 181 -11.41 13.06 1.89
C ALA A 181 -12.63 12.21 2.33
N PRO A 182 -12.57 10.86 2.34
CA PRO A 182 -13.71 10.04 2.74
C PRO A 182 -14.17 10.23 4.19
N PHE A 183 -13.32 10.81 5.04
CA PHE A 183 -13.62 11.04 6.46
C PHE A 183 -14.11 12.46 6.75
N LYS A 184 -14.02 13.38 5.79
CA LYS A 184 -14.43 14.79 5.92
C LYS A 184 -15.86 15.03 5.45
N ASP A 185 -16.32 14.25 4.49
CA ASP A 185 -17.66 14.35 3.92
C ASP A 185 -18.63 13.44 4.69
N SER A 186 -19.62 14.07 5.37
CA SER A 186 -20.65 13.33 6.11
C SER A 186 -21.56 12.46 5.23
N GLU A 187 -21.64 12.76 3.95
CA GLU A 187 -22.41 11.97 2.99
C GLU A 187 -21.61 10.75 2.45
N ASN A 188 -20.29 10.75 2.61
CA ASN A 188 -19.45 9.64 2.16
C ASN A 188 -19.78 8.34 2.92
N PRO A 189 -19.91 7.20 2.23
CA PRO A 189 -20.17 5.90 2.87
C PRO A 189 -19.19 5.53 3.99
N VAL A 190 -17.91 5.89 3.86
CA VAL A 190 -16.86 5.61 4.87
C VAL A 190 -17.16 6.39 6.16
N TYR A 191 -17.54 7.65 6.05
CA TYR A 191 -17.95 8.45 7.20
C TYR A 191 -19.21 7.86 7.86
N LYS A 192 -20.22 7.49 7.04
CA LYS A 192 -21.47 6.87 7.51
C LYS A 192 -21.25 5.51 8.19
N ALA A 193 -20.22 4.75 7.75
CA ALA A 193 -19.81 3.50 8.39
C ALA A 193 -19.13 3.70 9.76
N GLY A 194 -18.92 4.95 10.19
CA GLY A 194 -18.41 5.28 11.53
C GLY A 194 -16.90 5.44 11.63
N LEU A 195 -16.16 5.28 10.55
CA LEU A 195 -14.70 5.51 10.57
C LEU A 195 -14.38 7.01 10.76
N ARG A 196 -13.38 7.28 11.57
CA ARG A 196 -12.88 8.64 11.84
C ARG A 196 -11.35 8.63 11.84
N VAL A 197 -10.75 9.73 11.37
CA VAL A 197 -9.30 9.92 11.45
C VAL A 197 -8.96 10.43 12.85
N GLU A 198 -8.09 9.71 13.55
CA GLU A 198 -7.53 10.17 14.84
C GLU A 198 -6.25 10.95 14.61
N GLN A 199 -5.41 10.49 13.68
CA GLN A 199 -4.13 11.11 13.36
C GLN A 199 -3.77 10.88 11.89
N VAL A 200 -3.17 11.89 11.26
CA VAL A 200 -2.54 11.78 9.95
C VAL A 200 -1.26 12.63 9.94
N GLU A 201 -0.20 12.08 9.40
CA GLU A 201 1.07 12.79 9.23
C GLU A 201 1.81 12.24 8.01
N THR A 202 2.68 13.07 7.43
CA THR A 202 3.64 12.67 6.40
C THR A 202 5.03 12.58 6.99
N ARG A 203 5.81 11.58 6.57
CA ARG A 203 7.21 11.43 6.92
C ARG A 203 8.02 10.96 5.73
N VAL A 204 9.23 11.51 5.63
CA VAL A 204 10.24 10.98 4.71
C VAL A 204 11.03 9.92 5.45
N VAL A 205 11.00 8.68 4.91
CA VAL A 205 11.83 7.59 5.44
C VAL A 205 13.14 7.59 4.66
N GLU A 206 14.22 8.02 5.32
CA GLU A 206 15.56 7.93 4.74
C GLU A 206 16.03 6.47 4.69
N ARG A 207 16.68 6.10 3.60
CA ARG A 207 17.33 4.79 3.51
C ARG A 207 18.58 4.76 4.38
N ALA A 208 18.77 3.67 5.13
CA ALA A 208 19.99 3.46 5.93
C ALA A 208 21.25 3.61 5.08
N PHE A 209 21.29 3.01 3.87
CA PHE A 209 22.40 3.14 2.92
C PHE A 209 22.67 4.57 2.44
N ALA A 210 21.67 5.45 2.41
CA ALA A 210 21.88 6.85 2.05
C ALA A 210 22.61 7.63 3.16
N ALA A 211 22.37 7.29 4.42
CA ALA A 211 23.10 7.84 5.55
C ALA A 211 24.57 7.37 5.52
N ASP A 212 24.80 6.06 5.32
CA ASP A 212 26.14 5.49 5.22
C ASP A 212 26.93 6.10 4.06
N PHE A 213 26.30 6.33 2.90
CA PHE A 213 26.94 6.95 1.76
C PHE A 213 27.36 8.41 2.02
N LYS A 214 26.60 9.14 2.84
CA LYS A 214 26.94 10.53 3.23
C LYS A 214 28.14 10.56 4.19
N THR A 215 28.32 9.54 5.01
CA THR A 215 29.40 9.47 6.03
C THR A 215 30.72 8.96 5.48
N HIS A 216 30.75 8.30 4.32
CA HIS A 216 31.95 7.72 3.69
C HIS A 216 32.45 8.51 2.47
N LYS A 217 32.01 9.77 2.30
CA LYS A 217 32.55 10.77 1.39
C LYS A 217 33.45 11.73 2.17
#